data_4f1672813772f95c52f00c94aad19da9
#
_entry.id   4f1672813772f95c52f00c94aad19da9
#
_cell.length_a   1.000
_cell.length_b   1.000
_cell.length_c   1.000
_cell.angle_alpha   90.00
_cell.angle_beta   90.00
_cell.angle_gamma   90.00
#
_symmetry.space_group_name_H-M   'P 1'
#
loop_
_entity.id
_entity.type
_entity.pdbx_description
1 polymer ?
#
loop_
_entity_poly.entity_id
_entity_poly.type
_entity_poly.pdbx_seq_one_letter_code
_entity_poly.pdbx_strand_id
1 'polypeptide(L)'
;GQRAIGALSDVVSQYQINEDYSQIALNGEPMKVATLEYAGFFKWFNNRKNGIPGYVLVDAVKFEADYVKLDKPIKYTESGWFNDNLERHLRFKYPTAIFEGYYFEVDEEGNPYYICPTMTAKIGLFGGYDVNGVVICNPCTGECKKYSLDEVPQWVDRVYDGDLIETKYNWHGMLADGFINSIIGQKDCKKTTADYGYKVIDNDVWIYTGVTSVIDDSSNIGFVMVNARTGKATYFNV
;
A
#
# COMPACT_ATOMS: atom_id res chain seq x y z
N GLY A 1 -9.49 -7.97 -13.75
CA GLY A 1 -8.12 -7.73 -14.23
C GLY A 1 -7.76 -8.62 -15.41
N GLN A 2 -7.71 -9.94 -15.23
CA GLN A 2 -7.31 -10.89 -16.31
C GLN A 2 -8.19 -10.81 -17.58
N ARG A 3 -9.47 -10.48 -17.48
CA ARG A 3 -10.35 -10.28 -18.65
C ARG A 3 -10.00 -9.02 -19.44
N ALA A 4 -9.56 -7.95 -18.78
CA ALA A 4 -9.19 -6.70 -19.45
C ALA A 4 -7.96 -6.87 -20.35
N ILE A 5 -6.95 -7.63 -19.88
CA ILE A 5 -5.75 -7.90 -20.68
C ILE A 5 -5.91 -9.11 -21.61
N GLY A 6 -6.91 -9.99 -21.36
CA GLY A 6 -7.17 -11.16 -22.21
C GLY A 6 -7.54 -10.83 -23.67
N ALA A 7 -8.02 -9.59 -23.92
CA ALA A 7 -8.24 -9.07 -25.26
C ALA A 7 -6.94 -8.60 -25.98
N LEU A 8 -5.82 -8.51 -25.26
CA LEU A 8 -4.54 -8.01 -25.74
C LEU A 8 -3.51 -9.16 -25.74
N SER A 9 -3.59 -10.03 -26.75
CA SER A 9 -2.79 -11.25 -26.83
C SER A 9 -1.28 -11.04 -26.63
N ASP A 10 -0.75 -9.93 -27.11
CA ASP A 10 0.67 -9.60 -27.02
C ASP A 10 1.09 -9.24 -25.58
N VAL A 11 0.19 -8.65 -24.78
CA VAL A 11 0.43 -8.31 -23.39
C VAL A 11 0.39 -9.56 -22.52
N VAL A 12 -0.64 -10.41 -22.67
CA VAL A 12 -0.82 -11.64 -21.88
C VAL A 12 0.33 -12.62 -22.01
N SER A 13 0.93 -12.68 -23.22
CA SER A 13 2.03 -13.62 -23.47
C SER A 13 3.34 -13.24 -22.76
N GLN A 14 3.55 -11.98 -22.39
CA GLN A 14 4.82 -11.44 -21.88
C GLN A 14 4.73 -11.00 -20.42
N TYR A 15 3.53 -10.61 -19.97
CA TYR A 15 3.29 -10.00 -18.67
C TYR A 15 2.17 -10.72 -17.92
N GLN A 16 2.21 -10.65 -16.61
CA GLN A 16 1.13 -11.05 -15.70
C GLN A 16 0.68 -9.84 -14.89
N ILE A 17 -0.54 -9.87 -14.37
CA ILE A 17 -1.01 -8.83 -13.46
C ILE A 17 -0.40 -9.11 -12.09
N ASN A 18 0.13 -8.07 -11.45
CA ASN A 18 0.46 -8.14 -10.03
C ASN A 18 -0.83 -8.40 -9.24
N GLU A 19 -0.79 -9.38 -8.34
CA GLU A 19 -1.94 -9.74 -7.50
C GLU A 19 -2.15 -8.74 -6.37
N ASP A 20 -1.12 -7.95 -6.03
CA ASP A 20 -1.18 -6.90 -5.01
C ASP A 20 -1.79 -5.63 -5.59
N TYR A 21 -3.12 -5.55 -5.53
CA TYR A 21 -3.85 -4.34 -5.93
C TYR A 21 -3.78 -3.26 -4.86
N SER A 22 -3.40 -2.04 -5.24
CA SER A 22 -3.60 -0.87 -4.39
C SER A 22 -5.05 -0.39 -4.48
N GLN A 23 -5.64 -0.08 -3.33
CA GLN A 23 -6.92 0.63 -3.25
C GLN A 23 -6.61 2.12 -3.35
N ILE A 24 -7.25 2.82 -4.28
CA ILE A 24 -7.06 4.26 -4.52
C ILE A 24 -8.39 4.98 -4.64
N ALA A 25 -8.36 6.28 -4.39
CA ALA A 25 -9.46 7.21 -4.64
C ALA A 25 -9.15 8.04 -5.89
N LEU A 26 -9.55 7.57 -7.05
CA LEU A 26 -9.29 8.27 -8.31
C LEU A 26 -10.48 9.17 -8.67
N ASN A 27 -10.28 10.48 -8.66
CA ASN A 27 -11.34 11.48 -8.90
C ASN A 27 -12.60 11.26 -8.01
N GLY A 28 -12.39 10.85 -6.75
CA GLY A 28 -13.46 10.58 -5.79
C GLY A 28 -14.12 9.20 -5.89
N GLU A 29 -13.74 8.38 -6.88
CA GLU A 29 -14.29 7.04 -7.08
C GLU A 29 -13.35 5.97 -6.50
N PRO A 30 -13.89 4.93 -5.82
CA PRO A 30 -13.09 3.85 -5.29
C PRO A 30 -12.61 2.92 -6.41
N MET A 31 -11.33 2.93 -6.66
CA MET A 31 -10.67 2.14 -7.69
C MET A 31 -9.62 1.19 -7.09
N LYS A 32 -9.29 0.15 -7.83
CA LYS A 32 -8.12 -0.70 -7.57
C LYS A 32 -7.17 -0.61 -8.74
N VAL A 33 -5.92 -0.39 -8.47
CA VAL A 33 -4.89 -0.36 -9.50
C VAL A 33 -3.85 -1.44 -9.27
N ALA A 34 -3.39 -2.07 -10.35
CA ALA A 34 -2.29 -3.02 -10.33
C ALA A 34 -1.39 -2.83 -11.55
N THR A 35 -0.09 -2.89 -11.33
CA THR A 35 0.87 -2.94 -12.42
C THR A 35 0.89 -4.31 -13.08
N LEU A 36 1.44 -4.37 -14.28
CA LEU A 36 1.86 -5.62 -14.89
C LEU A 36 3.26 -5.97 -14.43
N GLU A 37 3.58 -7.25 -14.44
CA GLU A 37 4.88 -7.80 -14.09
C GLU A 37 5.45 -8.65 -15.21
N TYR A 38 6.77 -8.76 -15.26
CA TYR A 38 7.42 -9.73 -16.14
C TYR A 38 7.19 -11.15 -15.58
N ALA A 39 6.70 -12.05 -16.44
CA ALA A 39 6.53 -13.46 -16.11
C ALA A 39 7.89 -14.21 -16.06
N GLY A 40 8.82 -13.70 -15.24
CA GLY A 40 10.14 -14.25 -14.98
C GLY A 40 11.28 -13.64 -15.79
N PHE A 41 12.51 -14.10 -15.50
CA PHE A 41 13.76 -13.53 -16.02
C PHE A 41 13.81 -13.43 -17.54
N PHE A 42 13.46 -14.48 -18.26
CA PHE A 42 13.56 -14.49 -19.73
C PHE A 42 12.58 -13.51 -20.38
N LYS A 43 11.39 -13.33 -19.78
CA LYS A 43 10.41 -12.35 -20.25
C LYS A 43 10.91 -10.94 -20.03
N TRP A 44 11.49 -10.65 -18.86
CA TRP A 44 12.17 -9.39 -18.61
C TRP A 44 13.31 -9.16 -19.60
N PHE A 45 14.23 -10.13 -19.78
CA PHE A 45 15.40 -9.98 -20.65
C PHE A 45 15.01 -9.62 -22.09
N ASN A 46 13.97 -10.25 -22.61
CA ASN A 46 13.48 -10.02 -23.98
C ASN A 46 12.75 -8.66 -24.11
N ASN A 47 12.07 -8.21 -23.05
CA ASN A 47 11.22 -7.01 -23.09
C ASN A 47 11.81 -5.78 -22.39
N ARG A 48 12.97 -5.89 -21.71
CA ARG A 48 13.58 -4.82 -20.92
C ARG A 48 13.79 -3.49 -21.67
N LYS A 49 13.98 -3.54 -22.99
CA LYS A 49 14.13 -2.34 -23.82
C LYS A 49 12.79 -1.62 -24.02
N ASN A 50 11.71 -2.37 -24.09
CA ASN A 50 10.37 -1.85 -24.33
C ASN A 50 9.68 -1.44 -23.04
N GLY A 51 10.06 -2.04 -21.89
CA GLY A 51 9.40 -1.83 -20.60
C GLY A 51 8.00 -2.44 -20.53
N ILE A 52 7.28 -2.18 -19.45
CA ILE A 52 5.89 -2.61 -19.25
C ILE A 52 4.96 -1.54 -19.84
N PRO A 53 4.08 -1.88 -20.80
CA PRO A 53 3.38 -0.90 -21.62
C PRO A 53 2.17 -0.24 -20.94
N GLY A 54 1.78 -0.65 -19.72
CA GLY A 54 0.60 -0.10 -19.06
C GLY A 54 0.30 -0.78 -17.73
N TYR A 55 -0.86 -0.49 -17.18
CA TYR A 55 -1.37 -1.01 -15.93
C TYR A 55 -2.86 -1.38 -16.03
N VAL A 56 -3.41 -2.02 -15.01
CA VAL A 56 -4.83 -2.38 -14.94
C VAL A 56 -5.50 -1.54 -13.87
N LEU A 57 -6.63 -0.95 -14.24
CA LEU A 57 -7.51 -0.22 -13.35
C LEU A 57 -8.82 -1.00 -13.21
N VAL A 58 -9.32 -1.15 -11.98
CA VAL A 58 -10.55 -1.88 -11.69
C VAL A 58 -11.48 -0.98 -10.90
N ASP A 59 -12.68 -0.76 -11.42
CA ASP A 59 -13.76 -0.10 -10.67
C ASP A 59 -14.19 -1.03 -9.53
N ALA A 60 -14.03 -0.56 -8.29
CA ALA A 60 -14.32 -1.37 -7.11
C ALA A 60 -15.83 -1.60 -6.86
N VAL A 61 -16.69 -0.78 -7.49
CA VAL A 61 -18.15 -0.84 -7.37
C VAL A 61 -18.75 -1.69 -8.48
N LYS A 62 -18.38 -1.42 -9.73
CA LYS A 62 -18.92 -2.11 -10.92
C LYS A 62 -18.18 -3.42 -11.22
N PHE A 63 -17.02 -3.64 -10.63
CA PHE A 63 -16.12 -4.79 -10.91
C PHE A 63 -15.67 -4.87 -12.38
N GLU A 64 -15.66 -3.74 -13.06
CA GLU A 64 -15.15 -3.60 -14.42
C GLU A 64 -13.64 -3.32 -14.37
N ALA A 65 -12.90 -3.93 -15.27
CA ALA A 65 -11.46 -3.81 -15.33
C ALA A 65 -11.02 -3.32 -16.70
N ASP A 66 -10.26 -2.24 -16.72
CA ASP A 66 -9.71 -1.61 -17.90
C ASP A 66 -8.19 -1.70 -17.95
N TYR A 67 -7.66 -1.92 -19.13
CA TYR A 67 -6.22 -1.79 -19.36
C TYR A 67 -5.90 -0.37 -19.83
N VAL A 68 -5.05 0.30 -19.07
CA VAL A 68 -4.57 1.64 -19.39
C VAL A 68 -3.18 1.54 -20.02
N LYS A 69 -3.08 1.90 -21.29
CA LYS A 69 -1.81 1.94 -22.03
C LYS A 69 -1.10 3.27 -21.74
N LEU A 70 0.18 3.20 -21.46
CA LEU A 70 1.04 4.36 -21.17
C LEU A 70 1.79 4.81 -22.43
N ASP A 71 1.97 6.13 -22.59
CA ASP A 71 2.84 6.71 -23.61
C ASP A 71 4.31 6.40 -23.35
N LYS A 72 4.71 6.40 -22.07
CA LYS A 72 6.05 6.00 -21.63
C LYS A 72 5.93 4.73 -20.80
N PRO A 73 6.58 3.63 -21.22
CA PRO A 73 6.47 2.36 -20.52
C PRO A 73 7.12 2.42 -19.13
N ILE A 74 6.62 1.59 -18.22
CA ILE A 74 7.22 1.37 -16.90
C ILE A 74 8.53 0.61 -17.09
N LYS A 75 9.59 1.14 -16.54
CA LYS A 75 10.94 0.61 -16.63
C LYS A 75 11.42 0.02 -15.30
N TYR A 76 11.11 0.72 -14.21
CA TYR A 76 11.47 0.32 -12.86
C TYR A 76 10.29 -0.40 -12.21
N THR A 77 10.47 -1.69 -11.90
CA THR A 77 9.41 -2.53 -11.31
C THR A 77 10.04 -3.56 -10.37
N GLU A 78 9.24 -4.11 -9.46
CA GLU A 78 9.68 -5.16 -8.53
C GLU A 78 10.10 -6.44 -9.28
N SER A 79 9.38 -6.78 -10.35
CA SER A 79 9.71 -7.91 -11.23
C SER A 79 10.87 -7.66 -12.20
N GLY A 80 11.42 -6.45 -12.21
CA GLY A 80 12.60 -6.10 -12.99
C GLY A 80 13.88 -6.70 -12.41
N TRP A 81 14.90 -6.85 -13.25
CA TRP A 81 16.22 -7.37 -12.86
C TRP A 81 17.30 -6.32 -13.03
N PHE A 82 18.36 -6.43 -12.26
CA PHE A 82 19.51 -5.54 -12.28
C PHE A 82 19.13 -4.07 -12.13
N ASN A 83 19.37 -3.25 -13.15
CA ASN A 83 19.14 -1.81 -13.11
C ASN A 83 17.66 -1.42 -13.27
N ASP A 84 16.82 -2.34 -13.72
CA ASP A 84 15.37 -2.14 -13.88
C ASP A 84 14.59 -2.59 -12.63
N ASN A 85 15.29 -3.15 -11.62
CA ASN A 85 14.65 -3.52 -10.35
C ASN A 85 14.43 -2.28 -9.48
N LEU A 86 13.17 -2.07 -9.07
CA LEU A 86 12.73 -0.92 -8.28
C LEU A 86 13.44 -0.82 -6.93
N GLU A 87 13.47 -1.92 -6.17
CA GLU A 87 14.11 -1.94 -4.85
C GLU A 87 15.58 -1.56 -4.96
N ARG A 88 16.31 -2.15 -5.89
CA ARG A 88 17.71 -1.83 -6.14
C ARG A 88 17.88 -0.35 -6.48
N HIS A 89 17.02 0.21 -7.35
CA HIS A 89 17.05 1.62 -7.74
C HIS A 89 16.85 2.54 -6.52
N LEU A 90 15.88 2.23 -5.65
CA LEU A 90 15.62 2.96 -4.43
C LEU A 90 16.77 2.85 -3.41
N ARG A 91 17.35 1.66 -3.24
CA ARG A 91 18.50 1.44 -2.34
C ARG A 91 19.73 2.24 -2.75
N PHE A 92 19.96 2.43 -4.03
CA PHE A 92 21.07 3.28 -4.50
C PHE A 92 20.82 4.77 -4.24
N LYS A 93 19.57 5.23 -4.34
CA LYS A 93 19.22 6.65 -4.09
C LYS A 93 19.08 6.96 -2.59
N TYR A 94 18.57 6.01 -1.83
CA TYR A 94 18.27 6.16 -0.40
C TYR A 94 18.86 4.98 0.41
N PRO A 95 20.19 4.86 0.50
CA PRO A 95 20.86 3.67 1.05
C PRO A 95 20.56 3.41 2.53
N THR A 96 20.18 4.43 3.28
CA THR A 96 19.87 4.33 4.73
C THR A 96 18.38 4.24 5.02
N ALA A 97 17.50 4.33 4.01
CA ALA A 97 16.08 4.22 4.21
C ALA A 97 15.66 2.76 4.46
N ILE A 98 14.75 2.57 5.39
CA ILE A 98 14.07 1.29 5.61
C ILE A 98 12.71 1.45 4.95
N PHE A 99 12.46 0.73 3.85
CA PHE A 99 11.19 0.74 3.16
C PHE A 99 10.28 -0.32 3.77
N GLU A 100 9.00 0.03 3.96
CA GLU A 100 7.96 -0.88 4.45
C GLU A 100 7.39 -1.72 3.31
N GLY A 101 7.17 -1.08 2.14
CA GLY A 101 6.63 -1.72 0.94
C GLY A 101 6.75 -0.82 -0.28
N TYR A 102 6.23 -1.30 -1.40
CA TYR A 102 6.22 -0.60 -2.69
C TYR A 102 4.82 -0.68 -3.27
N TYR A 103 4.02 0.38 -3.13
CA TYR A 103 2.62 0.41 -3.53
C TYR A 103 2.48 1.13 -4.86
N PHE A 104 1.89 0.45 -5.84
CA PHE A 104 1.66 1.06 -7.15
C PHE A 104 0.36 1.88 -7.12
N GLU A 105 0.46 3.16 -7.44
CA GLU A 105 -0.66 4.10 -7.51
C GLU A 105 -0.59 4.95 -8.78
N VAL A 106 -1.65 5.68 -9.06
CA VAL A 106 -1.71 6.65 -10.15
C VAL A 106 -2.22 7.98 -9.62
N ASP A 107 -1.71 9.08 -10.16
CA ASP A 107 -2.24 10.40 -9.88
C ASP A 107 -3.59 10.64 -10.59
N GLU A 108 -4.21 11.81 -10.36
CA GLU A 108 -5.50 12.17 -10.94
C GLU A 108 -5.50 12.25 -12.49
N GLU A 109 -4.32 12.40 -13.09
CA GLU A 109 -4.10 12.38 -14.55
C GLU A 109 -3.80 10.98 -15.10
N GLY A 110 -3.68 9.97 -14.23
CA GLY A 110 -3.37 8.58 -14.61
C GLY A 110 -1.89 8.29 -14.81
N ASN A 111 -0.98 9.16 -14.36
CA ASN A 111 0.45 8.88 -14.37
C ASN A 111 0.81 7.88 -13.27
N PRO A 112 1.64 6.87 -13.56
CA PRO A 112 1.98 5.83 -12.58
C PRO A 112 3.10 6.28 -11.64
N TYR A 113 2.97 5.85 -10.38
CA TYR A 113 3.98 6.03 -9.34
C TYR A 113 4.07 4.79 -8.43
N TYR A 114 5.24 4.60 -7.83
CA TYR A 114 5.40 3.75 -6.66
C TYR A 114 5.49 4.61 -5.42
N ILE A 115 4.62 4.33 -4.47
CA ILE A 115 4.58 4.92 -3.14
C ILE A 115 5.36 3.99 -2.23
N CYS A 116 6.44 4.50 -1.64
CA CYS A 116 7.40 3.70 -0.87
C CYS A 116 7.56 4.32 0.52
N PRO A 117 6.72 3.94 1.50
CA PRO A 117 6.82 4.44 2.86
C PRO A 117 8.17 4.08 3.49
N THR A 118 8.74 5.03 4.21
CA THR A 118 9.99 4.83 4.96
C THR A 118 9.71 4.73 6.45
N MET A 119 10.41 3.83 7.11
CA MET A 119 10.21 3.46 8.51
C MET A 119 11.35 3.96 9.39
N THR A 120 11.02 4.23 10.65
CA THR A 120 11.98 4.44 11.73
C THR A 120 11.60 3.65 12.97
N ALA A 121 12.58 3.16 13.71
CA ALA A 121 12.34 2.53 14.99
C ALA A 121 11.94 3.59 16.04
N LYS A 122 10.79 3.41 16.68
CA LYS A 122 10.27 4.30 17.74
C LYS A 122 10.50 3.77 19.14
N ILE A 123 10.50 2.45 19.29
CA ILE A 123 10.59 1.76 20.58
C ILE A 123 11.83 0.85 20.57
N GLY A 124 13.00 1.41 20.66
CA GLY A 124 14.30 0.78 20.88
C GLY A 124 14.34 -0.76 20.74
N LEU A 125 14.66 -1.46 21.84
CA LEU A 125 14.75 -2.93 21.90
C LEU A 125 13.43 -3.68 21.68
N PHE A 126 12.28 -3.02 21.75
CA PHE A 126 10.95 -3.66 21.60
C PHE A 126 10.42 -3.65 20.15
N GLY A 127 11.19 -3.14 19.18
CA GLY A 127 10.93 -3.31 17.76
C GLY A 127 9.72 -2.56 17.19
N GLY A 128 9.21 -1.54 17.87
CA GLY A 128 8.15 -0.68 17.36
C GLY A 128 8.66 0.19 16.21
N TYR A 129 8.11 0.01 15.01
CA TYR A 129 8.40 0.83 13.85
C TYR A 129 7.24 1.77 13.55
N ASP A 130 7.55 2.93 12.98
CA ASP A 130 6.54 3.87 12.50
C ASP A 130 7.00 4.52 11.20
N VAL A 131 6.04 4.92 10.36
CA VAL A 131 6.33 5.65 9.13
C VAL A 131 6.90 7.03 9.48
N ASN A 132 7.99 7.41 8.84
CA ASN A 132 8.63 8.71 9.03
C ASN A 132 8.67 9.58 7.77
N GLY A 133 8.18 9.06 6.65
CA GLY A 133 8.13 9.75 5.37
C GLY A 133 7.80 8.80 4.24
N VAL A 134 7.76 9.32 3.05
CA VAL A 134 7.44 8.58 1.82
C VAL A 134 8.41 8.94 0.73
N VAL A 135 8.88 7.96 -0.02
CA VAL A 135 9.55 8.18 -1.30
C VAL A 135 8.55 7.88 -2.41
N ILE A 136 8.27 8.85 -3.26
CA ILE A 136 7.44 8.68 -4.46
C ILE A 136 8.37 8.56 -5.65
N CYS A 137 8.24 7.46 -6.39
CA CYS A 137 9.11 7.14 -7.53
C CYS A 137 8.29 6.99 -8.81
N ASN A 138 8.61 7.77 -9.84
CA ASN A 138 8.03 7.60 -11.17
C ASN A 138 8.69 6.38 -11.84
N PRO A 139 7.97 5.28 -12.11
CA PRO A 139 8.55 4.05 -12.62
C PRO A 139 8.95 4.14 -14.10
N CYS A 140 8.46 5.12 -14.83
CA CYS A 140 8.80 5.32 -16.24
C CYS A 140 10.15 6.04 -16.41
N THR A 141 10.44 6.99 -15.51
CA THR A 141 11.65 7.83 -15.58
C THR A 141 12.72 7.44 -14.57
N GLY A 142 12.32 6.78 -13.46
CA GLY A 142 13.18 6.50 -12.31
C GLY A 142 13.43 7.73 -11.44
N GLU A 143 12.73 8.83 -11.64
CA GLU A 143 12.79 9.98 -10.75
C GLU A 143 12.10 9.65 -9.44
N CYS A 144 12.79 9.85 -8.32
CA CYS A 144 12.25 9.60 -7.00
C CYS A 144 12.47 10.83 -6.11
N LYS A 145 11.44 11.18 -5.34
CA LYS A 145 11.48 12.30 -4.40
C LYS A 145 10.98 11.84 -3.04
N LYS A 146 11.68 12.24 -1.99
CA LYS A 146 11.28 11.98 -0.60
C LYS A 146 10.43 13.13 -0.08
N TYR A 147 9.36 12.77 0.63
CA TYR A 147 8.44 13.69 1.30
C TYR A 147 8.38 13.39 2.79
N SER A 148 8.25 14.42 3.61
CA SER A 148 7.79 14.30 4.99
C SER A 148 6.28 13.99 5.01
N LEU A 149 5.76 13.45 6.11
CA LEU A 149 4.36 13.02 6.19
C LEU A 149 3.35 14.15 5.98
N ASP A 150 3.72 15.37 6.34
CA ASP A 150 2.93 16.58 6.16
C ASP A 150 2.99 17.18 4.75
N GLU A 151 3.94 16.74 3.93
CA GLU A 151 4.13 17.19 2.55
C GLU A 151 3.66 16.17 1.50
N VAL A 152 3.14 15.02 1.94
CA VAL A 152 2.65 13.97 1.02
C VAL A 152 1.51 14.54 0.16
N PRO A 153 1.59 14.44 -1.18
CA PRO A 153 0.52 14.90 -2.07
C PRO A 153 -0.83 14.24 -1.75
N GLN A 154 -1.92 14.97 -1.98
CA GLN A 154 -3.27 14.52 -1.62
C GLN A 154 -3.76 13.32 -2.45
N TRP A 155 -3.23 13.15 -3.66
CA TRP A 155 -3.57 12.00 -4.51
C TRP A 155 -2.93 10.68 -4.07
N VAL A 156 -1.97 10.71 -3.13
CA VAL A 156 -1.38 9.51 -2.54
C VAL A 156 -2.32 8.93 -1.52
N ASP A 157 -2.67 7.66 -1.67
CA ASP A 157 -3.66 7.01 -0.83
C ASP A 157 -3.06 6.08 0.22
N ARG A 158 -1.95 5.38 -0.09
CA ARG A 158 -1.40 4.33 0.76
C ARG A 158 -0.02 4.67 1.30
N VAL A 159 0.00 5.38 2.41
CA VAL A 159 1.20 5.66 3.22
C VAL A 159 1.30 4.70 4.40
N TYR A 160 0.15 4.35 4.97
CA TYR A 160 0.03 3.37 6.04
C TYR A 160 -0.68 2.13 5.52
N ASP A 161 -0.03 0.97 5.66
CA ASP A 161 -0.65 -0.31 5.33
C ASP A 161 -1.59 -0.79 6.43
N GLY A 162 -2.57 -1.64 6.06
CA GLY A 162 -3.54 -2.20 6.98
C GLY A 162 -2.90 -3.01 8.10
N ASP A 163 -1.92 -3.82 7.78
CA ASP A 163 -1.20 -4.66 8.76
C ASP A 163 -0.40 -3.81 9.75
N LEU A 164 0.21 -2.71 9.28
CA LEU A 164 0.91 -1.76 10.16
C LEU A 164 -0.07 -1.05 11.10
N ILE A 165 -1.23 -0.63 10.56
CA ILE A 165 -2.28 0.02 11.35
C ILE A 165 -2.81 -0.93 12.43
N GLU A 166 -3.11 -2.17 12.06
CA GLU A 166 -3.54 -3.21 12.98
C GLU A 166 -2.51 -3.43 14.10
N THR A 167 -1.25 -3.59 13.72
CA THR A 167 -0.13 -3.77 14.66
C THR A 167 -0.02 -2.59 15.62
N LYS A 168 -0.05 -1.36 15.11
CA LYS A 168 0.04 -0.13 15.93
C LYS A 168 -1.16 -0.01 16.90
N TYR A 169 -2.36 -0.30 16.41
CA TYR A 169 -3.56 -0.26 17.25
C TYR A 169 -3.50 -1.30 18.36
N ASN A 170 -3.09 -2.52 18.05
CA ASN A 170 -2.94 -3.61 19.03
C ASN A 170 -1.88 -3.27 20.07
N TRP A 171 -0.74 -2.70 19.69
CA TRP A 171 0.24 -2.20 20.66
C TRP A 171 -0.34 -1.13 21.59
N HIS A 172 -1.05 -0.15 21.03
CA HIS A 172 -1.70 0.88 21.83
C HIS A 172 -2.77 0.27 22.75
N GLY A 173 -3.65 -0.56 22.23
CA GLY A 173 -4.73 -1.19 22.99
C GLY A 173 -4.25 -2.16 24.09
N MET A 174 -3.12 -2.82 23.87
CA MET A 174 -2.53 -3.73 24.86
C MET A 174 -1.66 -3.00 25.90
N LEU A 175 -0.94 -1.95 25.51
CA LEU A 175 0.06 -1.29 26.34
C LEU A 175 -0.43 0.00 27.00
N ALA A 176 -1.62 0.49 26.65
CA ALA A 176 -2.17 1.75 27.17
C ALA A 176 -2.24 1.78 28.70
N ASP A 177 -2.57 0.66 29.34
CA ASP A 177 -2.65 0.50 30.80
C ASP A 177 -1.39 -0.13 31.42
N GLY A 178 -0.28 -0.10 30.69
CA GLY A 178 1.04 -0.53 31.12
C GLY A 178 1.42 -1.96 30.76
N PHE A 179 2.72 -2.18 30.58
CA PHE A 179 3.29 -3.46 30.13
C PHE A 179 2.97 -4.64 31.06
N ILE A 180 2.96 -4.40 32.38
CA ILE A 180 2.66 -5.46 33.35
C ILE A 180 1.19 -5.91 33.23
N ASN A 181 0.25 -4.97 33.03
CA ASN A 181 -1.16 -5.29 32.84
C ASN A 181 -1.38 -6.11 31.55
N SER A 182 -0.64 -5.82 30.48
CA SER A 182 -0.75 -6.56 29.21
C SER A 182 -0.37 -8.04 29.34
N ILE A 183 0.46 -8.40 30.33
CA ILE A 183 0.92 -9.78 30.55
C ILE A 183 0.08 -10.52 31.59
N ILE A 184 -0.29 -9.85 32.70
CA ILE A 184 -0.86 -10.54 33.87
C ILE A 184 -2.37 -10.31 34.01
N GLY A 185 -2.84 -9.09 33.87
CA GLY A 185 -4.23 -8.73 34.15
C GLY A 185 -5.11 -8.59 32.93
N GLN A 186 -4.55 -8.08 31.84
CA GLN A 186 -5.19 -7.77 30.57
C GLN A 186 -6.50 -6.94 30.70
N LYS A 187 -6.65 -6.24 31.85
CA LYS A 187 -7.81 -5.43 32.13
C LYS A 187 -7.86 -4.24 31.16
N ASP A 188 -9.02 -4.02 30.55
CA ASP A 188 -9.28 -2.95 29.56
C ASP A 188 -8.40 -3.02 28.30
N CYS A 189 -7.66 -4.13 28.10
CA CYS A 189 -6.91 -4.36 26.88
C CYS A 189 -7.84 -4.61 25.70
N LYS A 190 -7.53 -3.95 24.57
CA LYS A 190 -8.30 -4.03 23.31
C LYS A 190 -7.41 -4.55 22.19
N LYS A 191 -8.03 -5.30 21.26
CA LYS A 191 -7.37 -5.73 20.02
C LYS A 191 -8.31 -5.53 18.84
N THR A 192 -7.75 -5.43 17.64
CA THR A 192 -8.52 -5.45 16.41
C THR A 192 -9.07 -6.85 16.12
N THR A 193 -10.13 -6.93 15.33
CA THR A 193 -10.53 -8.19 14.69
C THR A 193 -9.50 -8.55 13.60
N ALA A 194 -9.42 -9.82 13.21
CA ALA A 194 -8.42 -10.31 12.24
C ALA A 194 -8.62 -9.78 10.80
N ASP A 195 -9.74 -9.11 10.53
CA ASP A 195 -10.09 -8.61 9.21
C ASP A 195 -10.17 -7.09 9.21
N TYR A 196 -9.70 -6.48 8.14
CA TYR A 196 -9.89 -5.06 7.86
C TYR A 196 -10.44 -4.84 6.44
N GLY A 197 -11.11 -3.72 6.24
CA GLY A 197 -11.64 -3.32 4.94
C GLY A 197 -11.22 -1.91 4.56
N TYR A 198 -11.49 -1.55 3.32
CA TYR A 198 -11.18 -0.23 2.76
C TYR A 198 -12.46 0.49 2.36
N LYS A 199 -12.48 1.81 2.54
CA LYS A 199 -13.56 2.69 2.10
C LYS A 199 -12.99 4.02 1.64
N VAL A 200 -13.51 4.55 0.53
CA VAL A 200 -13.20 5.91 0.07
C VAL A 200 -14.19 6.88 0.71
N ILE A 201 -13.68 7.92 1.36
CA ILE A 201 -14.45 9.02 1.97
C ILE A 201 -13.69 10.32 1.70
N ASP A 202 -14.35 11.30 1.09
CA ASP A 202 -13.80 12.63 0.78
C ASP A 202 -12.47 12.58 -0.01
N ASN A 203 -12.41 11.68 -1.00
CA ASN A 203 -11.23 11.44 -1.84
C ASN A 203 -9.99 10.93 -1.09
N ASP A 204 -10.18 10.28 0.05
CA ASP A 204 -9.15 9.59 0.82
C ASP A 204 -9.55 8.12 1.03
N VAL A 205 -8.57 7.23 1.04
CA VAL A 205 -8.76 5.83 1.41
C VAL A 205 -8.71 5.68 2.93
N TRP A 206 -9.74 5.07 3.50
CA TRP A 206 -9.85 4.75 4.91
C TRP A 206 -9.81 3.25 5.12
N ILE A 207 -9.02 2.81 6.08
CA ILE A 207 -8.96 1.44 6.55
C ILE A 207 -9.84 1.34 7.79
N TYR A 208 -10.71 0.34 7.85
CA TYR A 208 -11.56 0.10 9.02
C TYR A 208 -11.45 -1.35 9.48
N THR A 209 -11.47 -1.54 10.80
CA THR A 209 -11.46 -2.86 11.45
C THR A 209 -12.29 -2.84 12.72
N GLY A 210 -12.85 -3.99 13.09
CA GLY A 210 -13.55 -4.15 14.35
C GLY A 210 -12.58 -4.14 15.54
N VAL A 211 -13.11 -3.85 16.73
CA VAL A 211 -12.36 -3.85 17.99
C VAL A 211 -13.07 -4.73 19.00
N THR A 212 -12.33 -5.65 19.61
CA THR A 212 -12.80 -6.55 20.65
C THR A 212 -11.98 -6.39 21.95
N SER A 213 -12.54 -6.84 23.07
CA SER A 213 -11.78 -6.99 24.32
C SER A 213 -10.86 -8.21 24.23
N VAL A 214 -9.69 -8.14 24.86
CA VAL A 214 -8.75 -9.28 24.94
C VAL A 214 -9.28 -10.38 25.87
N ILE A 215 -10.02 -10.01 26.92
CA ILE A 215 -10.54 -10.95 27.93
C ILE A 215 -11.84 -11.62 27.48
N ASP A 216 -12.69 -10.90 26.75
CA ASP A 216 -14.00 -11.37 26.33
C ASP A 216 -14.07 -11.35 24.80
N ASP A 217 -13.69 -12.45 24.21
CA ASP A 217 -13.47 -12.60 22.75
C ASP A 217 -14.77 -12.65 21.93
N SER A 218 -15.95 -12.50 22.58
CA SER A 218 -17.25 -12.74 21.96
C SER A 218 -18.01 -11.48 21.52
N SER A 219 -17.59 -10.28 21.95
CA SER A 219 -18.32 -9.04 21.68
C SER A 219 -17.47 -8.01 20.95
N ASN A 220 -17.94 -7.59 19.79
CA ASN A 220 -17.41 -6.42 19.11
C ASN A 220 -17.81 -5.17 19.91
N ILE A 221 -16.83 -4.45 20.50
CA ILE A 221 -17.06 -3.28 21.35
C ILE A 221 -16.99 -1.96 20.56
N GLY A 222 -16.64 -2.01 19.28
CA GLY A 222 -16.56 -0.86 18.41
C GLY A 222 -15.81 -1.15 17.13
N PHE A 223 -15.53 -0.11 16.40
CA PHE A 223 -14.65 -0.17 15.24
C PHE A 223 -13.75 1.07 15.18
N VAL A 224 -12.60 0.92 14.55
CA VAL A 224 -11.67 2.00 14.28
C VAL A 224 -11.58 2.24 12.78
N MET A 225 -11.52 3.52 12.40
CA MET A 225 -11.22 3.94 11.05
C MET A 225 -9.93 4.74 11.05
N VAL A 226 -9.05 4.45 10.11
CA VAL A 226 -7.76 5.11 9.96
C VAL A 226 -7.62 5.59 8.53
N ASN A 227 -7.31 6.88 8.36
CA ASN A 227 -6.98 7.43 7.06
C ASN A 227 -5.62 6.86 6.62
N ALA A 228 -5.58 6.16 5.49
CA ALA A 228 -4.39 5.43 5.04
C ALA A 228 -3.24 6.35 4.60
N ARG A 229 -3.52 7.60 4.21
CA ARG A 229 -2.50 8.60 3.87
C ARG A 229 -1.91 9.28 5.10
N THR A 230 -2.75 9.69 6.06
CA THR A 230 -2.32 10.53 7.21
C THR A 230 -2.06 9.76 8.49
N GLY A 231 -2.52 8.51 8.58
CA GLY A 231 -2.49 7.70 9.80
C GLY A 231 -3.44 8.18 10.91
N LYS A 232 -4.31 9.16 10.62
CA LYS A 232 -5.27 9.69 11.60
C LYS A 232 -6.36 8.67 11.88
N ALA A 233 -6.45 8.25 13.15
CA ALA A 233 -7.41 7.26 13.60
C ALA A 233 -8.61 7.89 14.31
N THR A 234 -9.79 7.29 14.11
CA THR A 234 -11.03 7.63 14.83
C THR A 234 -11.68 6.33 15.31
N TYR A 235 -11.96 6.25 16.60
CA TYR A 235 -12.66 5.12 17.21
C TYR A 235 -14.15 5.41 17.37
N PHE A 236 -14.98 4.45 17.02
CA PHE A 236 -16.43 4.48 17.17
C PHE A 236 -16.86 3.38 18.12
N ASN A 237 -17.46 3.74 19.23
CA ASN A 237 -18.04 2.81 20.21
C ASN A 237 -19.40 2.32 19.71
N VAL A 238 -19.70 1.05 19.90
CA VAL A 238 -21.01 0.42 19.60
C VAL A 238 -21.80 0.26 20.86
#